data_7be70117adc681feb6844241b0e02706
#
_entry.id   7be70117adc681feb6844241b0e02706
#
_cell.length_a   1.000
_cell.length_b   1.000
_cell.length_c   1.000
_cell.angle_alpha   90.00
_cell.angle_beta   90.00
_cell.angle_gamma   90.00
#
_symmetry.space_group_name_H-M   'P 1'
#
loop_
_entity.id
_entity.type
_entity.pdbx_description
1 polymer ?
#
loop_
_entity_poly.entity_id
_entity_poly.type
_entity_poly.pdbx_seq_one_letter_code
_entity_poly.pdbx_strand_id
1 'polypeptide(L)'
;MKKMAIFFFLLALFSASFSLKKVRLVPDTLDLRSNAQLSINFLKGSMDMNQEGVPYFTTYFGSNTPALVHKVYDLDEDPGRWLYGFFSARQVSGSIEGLDREIVLKDYLISRMDRNDGLVYLPNYSLMCSVSGANSAWMWGNRSDFMGLLCLYMEKEDPEIKLHLEKAVNTLYKLALKGDVGYYLNQNYYPRDAKPDSTKPAIVGQNMGGWITPLIKYYEWTGNKRAFELASGFSDFIVKHHKASLSEVNSASYGVADDDFNVKKKTAAEKEKVLKIANTHGALFTIGGILRVAEITHNSDQIKWAKGLLDYTIQHLATSFGWMPEHEDDRLLGPKETQSSEGCSLADLINCCIYLARNGYPEYWNQVERYTRNYLEEAQWKNTSWLPASLKREDNVHETYHNIAQRVKGSYVGWGDPNDFVNPTARVKNAVQNCCGPQCAWATYLVWHNIVTKNEQGVFVNLLLNKRSPWCEVLSYQPYTGRVDVEMYVNSNVHILVPDWVIRSEVSVKVNGTETAANWDGTYIVLKNKRKGDKIVVKYPMRITTRTDTISGKGVYRTIWKGNTVIGIDPAGKIAPLFQRKAMLTAICPMKQEQVLEEGARVQIPMEEIDW
;
A
#
# COMPACT_ATOMS: atom_id res chain seq x y z
N MET A 1 22.90 -76.48 -12.68
CA MET A 1 23.15 -75.54 -13.78
C MET A 1 22.60 -74.21 -13.36
N LYS A 2 23.46 -73.32 -12.91
CA LYS A 2 23.10 -71.99 -12.41
C LYS A 2 23.08 -71.01 -13.58
N LYS A 3 21.96 -70.34 -13.82
CA LYS A 3 21.88 -69.23 -14.78
C LYS A 3 22.26 -67.91 -14.05
N MET A 4 23.34 -67.32 -14.54
CA MET A 4 23.84 -66.01 -14.11
C MET A 4 23.10 -64.92 -14.89
N ALA A 5 22.36 -64.08 -14.20
CA ALA A 5 21.72 -62.90 -14.77
C ALA A 5 22.70 -61.73 -14.72
N ILE A 6 23.04 -61.17 -15.86
CA ILE A 6 23.88 -59.99 -16.02
C ILE A 6 22.94 -58.75 -15.93
N PHE A 7 23.14 -57.95 -14.90
CA PHE A 7 22.48 -56.65 -14.72
C PHE A 7 23.29 -55.57 -15.44
N PHE A 8 22.77 -55.03 -16.54
CA PHE A 8 23.32 -53.86 -17.18
C PHE A 8 22.85 -52.62 -16.42
N PHE A 9 23.77 -51.94 -15.74
CA PHE A 9 23.60 -50.61 -15.19
C PHE A 9 23.79 -49.58 -16.30
N LEU A 10 22.72 -49.00 -16.82
CA LEU A 10 22.79 -47.81 -17.68
C LEU A 10 23.10 -46.60 -16.79
N LEU A 11 24.35 -46.14 -16.78
CA LEU A 11 24.72 -44.81 -16.31
C LEU A 11 24.16 -43.78 -17.29
N ALA A 12 23.03 -43.17 -16.97
CA ALA A 12 22.58 -41.95 -17.61
C ALA A 12 23.48 -40.80 -17.12
N LEU A 13 24.45 -40.43 -17.91
CA LEU A 13 25.20 -39.20 -17.75
C LEU A 13 24.23 -38.04 -17.96
N PHE A 14 23.72 -37.48 -16.87
CA PHE A 14 23.10 -36.15 -16.89
C PHE A 14 24.23 -35.15 -17.18
N SER A 15 24.42 -34.82 -18.45
CA SER A 15 25.18 -33.64 -18.84
C SER A 15 24.34 -32.40 -18.41
N ALA A 16 24.60 -31.91 -17.21
CA ALA A 16 24.14 -30.59 -16.81
C ALA A 16 24.85 -29.58 -17.72
N SER A 17 24.19 -29.18 -18.79
CA SER A 17 24.61 -28.04 -19.58
C SER A 17 24.57 -26.81 -18.66
N PHE A 18 25.73 -26.44 -18.11
CA PHE A 18 25.91 -25.13 -17.51
C PHE A 18 25.79 -24.09 -18.63
N SER A 19 24.55 -23.66 -18.93
CA SER A 19 24.35 -22.44 -19.70
C SER A 19 24.98 -21.31 -18.89
N LEU A 20 26.04 -20.71 -19.43
CA LEU A 20 26.63 -19.50 -18.87
C LEU A 20 25.51 -18.43 -18.88
N LYS A 21 24.90 -18.23 -17.73
CA LYS A 21 23.87 -17.22 -17.59
C LYS A 21 24.47 -15.86 -17.95
N LYS A 22 24.01 -15.29 -19.04
CA LYS A 22 24.47 -14.00 -19.53
C LYS A 22 24.14 -12.95 -18.49
N VAL A 23 25.13 -12.21 -18.01
CA VAL A 23 24.94 -11.14 -17.01
C VAL A 23 25.03 -9.81 -17.73
N ARG A 24 24.15 -8.87 -17.35
CA ARG A 24 24.19 -7.49 -17.82
C ARG A 24 24.28 -6.52 -16.63
N LEU A 25 24.74 -5.31 -16.91
CA LEU A 25 24.74 -4.22 -15.94
C LEU A 25 23.45 -3.40 -16.10
N VAL A 26 22.79 -3.15 -14.99
CA VAL A 26 21.59 -2.28 -14.91
C VAL A 26 21.80 -1.19 -13.84
N PRO A 27 21.13 -0.03 -13.94
CA PRO A 27 21.22 1.00 -12.92
C PRO A 27 20.79 0.47 -11.55
N ASP A 28 21.64 0.67 -10.55
CA ASP A 28 21.32 0.36 -9.15
C ASP A 28 20.68 1.59 -8.50
N THR A 29 19.40 1.74 -8.77
CA THR A 29 18.54 2.82 -8.28
C THR A 29 17.40 2.24 -7.46
N LEU A 30 16.32 3.02 -7.19
CA LEU A 30 15.18 2.52 -6.43
C LEU A 30 14.61 1.25 -7.06
N ASP A 31 14.57 0.18 -6.27
CA ASP A 31 14.12 -1.16 -6.67
C ASP A 31 12.95 -1.63 -5.78
N LEU A 32 11.74 -1.47 -6.28
CA LEU A 32 10.52 -1.85 -5.56
C LEU A 32 10.43 -3.37 -5.30
N ARG A 33 11.12 -4.20 -6.07
CA ARG A 33 11.17 -5.66 -5.84
C ARG A 33 11.91 -5.98 -4.54
N SER A 34 13.01 -5.27 -4.27
CA SER A 34 13.76 -5.41 -3.02
C SER A 34 12.93 -4.94 -1.82
N ASN A 35 12.18 -3.86 -1.96
CA ASN A 35 11.27 -3.36 -0.92
C ASN A 35 10.15 -4.38 -0.63
N ALA A 36 9.56 -4.96 -1.67
CA ALA A 36 8.54 -5.98 -1.53
C ALA A 36 9.07 -7.25 -0.85
N GLN A 37 10.30 -7.68 -1.16
CA GLN A 37 10.94 -8.81 -0.48
C GLN A 37 11.15 -8.53 1.02
N LEU A 38 11.52 -7.31 1.38
CA LEU A 38 11.63 -6.89 2.78
C LEU A 38 10.25 -6.88 3.48
N SER A 39 9.19 -6.48 2.77
CA SER A 39 7.82 -6.56 3.29
C SER A 39 7.42 -7.99 3.62
N ILE A 40 7.77 -8.98 2.78
CA ILE A 40 7.53 -10.41 3.08
C ILE A 40 8.26 -10.83 4.36
N ASN A 41 9.51 -10.39 4.56
CA ASN A 41 10.23 -10.69 5.80
C ASN A 41 9.48 -10.16 7.03
N PHE A 42 9.04 -8.92 7.00
CA PHE A 42 8.26 -8.33 8.09
C PHE A 42 6.94 -9.07 8.33
N LEU A 43 6.16 -9.30 7.28
CA LEU A 43 4.85 -9.98 7.38
C LEU A 43 5.00 -11.36 8.03
N LYS A 44 6.01 -12.15 7.61
CA LYS A 44 6.34 -13.45 8.25
C LYS A 44 6.78 -13.26 9.70
N GLY A 45 7.65 -12.28 9.93
CA GLY A 45 8.28 -12.03 11.22
C GLY A 45 7.32 -11.55 12.30
N SER A 46 6.27 -10.82 11.92
CA SER A 46 5.30 -10.22 12.83
C SER A 46 4.09 -11.11 13.16
N MET A 47 4.04 -12.34 12.65
CA MET A 47 3.00 -13.31 13.00
C MET A 47 3.34 -14.08 14.29
N ASP A 48 2.34 -14.35 15.13
CA ASP A 48 2.45 -15.24 16.28
C ASP A 48 2.00 -16.65 15.93
N MET A 49 2.98 -17.50 15.64
CA MET A 49 2.70 -18.89 15.27
C MET A 49 2.20 -19.75 16.45
N ASN A 50 2.32 -19.27 17.69
CA ASN A 50 1.74 -19.93 18.87
C ASN A 50 0.26 -19.57 19.06
N GLN A 51 -0.23 -18.52 18.33
CA GLN A 51 -1.60 -18.04 18.36
C GLN A 51 -2.23 -18.10 16.96
N GLU A 52 -2.18 -19.28 16.33
CA GLU A 52 -2.79 -19.54 15.01
C GLU A 52 -2.31 -18.57 13.89
N GLY A 53 -1.13 -17.96 14.05
CA GLY A 53 -0.56 -17.03 13.10
C GLY A 53 -1.11 -15.61 13.18
N VAL A 54 -1.91 -15.28 14.19
CA VAL A 54 -2.44 -13.92 14.40
C VAL A 54 -1.29 -12.91 14.44
N PRO A 55 -1.34 -11.83 13.64
CA PRO A 55 -0.27 -10.83 13.63
C PRO A 55 -0.22 -10.00 14.92
N TYR A 56 0.95 -9.52 15.28
CA TYR A 56 1.11 -8.51 16.33
C TYR A 56 0.85 -7.10 15.78
N PHE A 57 -0.11 -6.39 16.32
CA PHE A 57 -0.45 -5.04 15.88
C PHE A 57 0.63 -3.99 16.14
N THR A 58 1.39 -4.11 17.23
CA THR A 58 2.34 -3.07 17.65
C THR A 58 3.75 -3.62 17.84
N THR A 59 4.74 -2.88 17.33
CA THR A 59 6.15 -3.03 17.69
C THR A 59 6.53 -1.91 18.66
N TYR A 60 6.91 -2.23 19.89
CA TYR A 60 7.48 -1.28 20.85
C TYR A 60 9.00 -1.38 20.88
N PHE A 61 9.68 -0.24 20.99
CA PHE A 61 11.13 -0.13 21.16
C PHE A 61 11.53 0.96 22.16
N GLY A 62 10.59 1.45 22.95
CA GLY A 62 10.75 2.59 23.84
C GLY A 62 11.37 2.30 25.19
N SER A 63 11.54 1.05 25.53
CA SER A 63 12.31 0.59 26.69
C SER A 63 13.58 -0.13 26.21
N ASN A 64 14.46 -0.52 27.13
CA ASN A 64 15.64 -1.30 26.77
C ASN A 64 15.33 -2.69 26.18
N THR A 65 14.06 -3.05 26.05
CA THR A 65 13.61 -4.33 25.53
C THR A 65 12.56 -4.12 24.46
N PRO A 66 12.90 -4.22 23.16
CA PRO A 66 11.92 -4.15 22.09
C PRO A 66 10.99 -5.37 22.15
N ALA A 67 9.72 -5.17 21.78
CA ALA A 67 8.69 -6.20 21.82
C ALA A 67 7.73 -6.09 20.63
N LEU A 68 7.20 -7.23 20.19
CA LEU A 68 5.98 -7.29 19.40
C LEU A 68 4.82 -7.56 20.35
N VAL A 69 3.75 -6.78 20.24
CA VAL A 69 2.64 -6.77 21.19
C VAL A 69 1.30 -6.87 20.47
N HIS A 70 0.46 -7.76 20.97
CA HIS A 70 -0.90 -7.91 20.50
C HIS A 70 -1.81 -6.76 20.93
N LYS A 71 -2.82 -6.45 20.13
CA LYS A 71 -3.91 -5.51 20.39
C LYS A 71 -5.24 -6.09 19.89
N VAL A 72 -6.34 -5.44 20.22
CA VAL A 72 -7.68 -5.91 19.82
C VAL A 72 -7.85 -6.06 18.29
N TYR A 73 -7.16 -5.25 17.51
CA TYR A 73 -7.23 -5.26 16.05
C TYR A 73 -6.65 -6.51 15.39
N ASP A 74 -5.82 -7.26 16.10
CA ASP A 74 -5.16 -8.47 15.60
C ASP A 74 -6.16 -9.57 15.26
N LEU A 75 -7.38 -9.51 15.81
CA LEU A 75 -8.33 -10.61 15.74
C LEU A 75 -9.15 -10.67 14.45
N ASP A 76 -9.43 -9.53 13.81
CA ASP A 76 -10.31 -9.44 12.64
C ASP A 76 -9.93 -8.38 11.60
N GLU A 77 -8.96 -7.53 11.86
CA GLU A 77 -8.45 -6.56 10.88
C GLU A 77 -7.13 -7.03 10.26
N ASP A 78 -6.18 -7.39 11.12
CA ASP A 78 -4.81 -7.69 10.70
C ASP A 78 -4.68 -9.00 9.90
N PRO A 79 -5.39 -10.09 10.19
CA PRO A 79 -5.30 -11.30 9.39
C PRO A 79 -5.60 -11.06 7.90
N GLY A 80 -6.66 -10.33 7.60
CA GLY A 80 -6.99 -9.93 6.24
C GLY A 80 -5.97 -8.97 5.63
N ARG A 81 -5.46 -8.02 6.43
CA ARG A 81 -4.39 -7.10 5.99
C ARG A 81 -3.12 -7.85 5.62
N TRP A 82 -2.68 -8.82 6.43
CA TRP A 82 -1.52 -9.63 6.12
C TRP A 82 -1.69 -10.44 4.85
N LEU A 83 -2.88 -10.99 4.59
CA LEU A 83 -3.17 -11.71 3.34
C LEU A 83 -2.97 -10.82 2.10
N TYR A 84 -3.60 -9.63 2.05
CA TYR A 84 -3.40 -8.76 0.90
C TYR A 84 -2.00 -8.14 0.86
N GLY A 85 -1.33 -8.00 2.01
CA GLY A 85 0.06 -7.59 2.10
C GLY A 85 1.02 -8.61 1.49
N PHE A 86 0.86 -9.90 1.83
CA PHE A 86 1.62 -11.00 1.21
C PHE A 86 1.38 -11.08 -0.28
N PHE A 87 0.10 -11.11 -0.70
CA PHE A 87 -0.28 -11.07 -2.10
C PHE A 87 0.47 -9.95 -2.84
N SER A 88 0.34 -8.72 -2.36
CA SER A 88 0.94 -7.54 -2.98
C SER A 88 2.47 -7.64 -3.07
N ALA A 89 3.12 -8.03 -1.97
CA ALA A 89 4.57 -8.15 -1.93
C ALA A 89 5.09 -9.28 -2.84
N ARG A 90 4.37 -10.40 -2.95
CA ARG A 90 4.72 -11.49 -3.87
C ARG A 90 4.52 -11.09 -5.34
N GLN A 91 3.45 -10.35 -5.68
CA GLN A 91 3.22 -9.85 -7.05
C GLN A 91 4.37 -8.95 -7.52
N VAL A 92 4.97 -8.15 -6.64
CA VAL A 92 6.09 -7.27 -6.98
C VAL A 92 7.42 -8.02 -7.00
N SER A 93 7.71 -8.80 -5.95
CA SER A 93 9.01 -9.47 -5.81
C SER A 93 9.18 -10.70 -6.69
N GLY A 94 8.08 -11.37 -7.05
CA GLY A 94 8.09 -12.69 -7.69
C GLY A 94 8.45 -13.82 -6.72
N SER A 95 8.46 -13.56 -5.41
CA SER A 95 8.82 -14.55 -4.39
C SER A 95 7.65 -15.49 -4.09
N ILE A 96 7.95 -16.73 -3.77
CA ILE A 96 7.00 -17.70 -3.22
C ILE A 96 7.06 -17.77 -1.69
N GLU A 97 7.95 -16.99 -1.07
CA GLU A 97 8.04 -16.92 0.38
C GLU A 97 6.75 -16.35 0.97
N GLY A 98 6.33 -16.91 2.10
CA GLY A 98 5.12 -16.47 2.81
C GLY A 98 3.86 -17.24 2.43
N LEU A 99 3.86 -18.08 1.36
CA LEU A 99 2.70 -18.90 1.00
C LEU A 99 2.24 -19.83 2.13
N ASP A 100 3.17 -20.36 2.92
CA ASP A 100 2.87 -21.16 4.11
C ASP A 100 2.12 -20.34 5.18
N ARG A 101 2.45 -19.06 5.30
CA ARG A 101 1.82 -18.12 6.24
C ARG A 101 0.43 -17.69 5.76
N GLU A 102 0.27 -17.49 4.46
CA GLU A 102 -1.04 -17.21 3.86
C GLU A 102 -2.03 -18.35 4.10
N ILE A 103 -1.58 -19.61 4.00
CA ILE A 103 -2.43 -20.77 4.32
C ILE A 103 -2.90 -20.71 5.77
N VAL A 104 -2.00 -20.45 6.71
CA VAL A 104 -2.35 -20.34 8.14
C VAL A 104 -3.37 -19.24 8.38
N LEU A 105 -3.17 -18.05 7.81
CA LEU A 105 -4.12 -16.93 7.95
C LEU A 105 -5.46 -17.20 7.26
N LYS A 106 -5.44 -17.82 6.08
CA LYS A 106 -6.67 -18.25 5.41
C LYS A 106 -7.47 -19.22 6.29
N ASP A 107 -6.81 -20.24 6.82
CA ASP A 107 -7.47 -21.24 7.66
C ASP A 107 -8.00 -20.61 8.96
N TYR A 108 -7.24 -19.68 9.55
CA TYR A 108 -7.70 -18.87 10.69
C TYR A 108 -8.99 -18.13 10.37
N LEU A 109 -9.05 -17.36 9.28
CA LEU A 109 -10.23 -16.59 8.88
C LEU A 109 -11.41 -17.49 8.57
N ILE A 110 -11.23 -18.53 7.74
CA ILE A 110 -12.29 -19.46 7.37
C ILE A 110 -12.88 -20.15 8.61
N SER A 111 -12.05 -20.52 9.59
CA SER A 111 -12.53 -21.15 10.83
C SER A 111 -13.39 -20.23 11.69
N ARG A 112 -13.22 -18.91 11.58
CA ARG A 112 -13.92 -17.90 12.37
C ARG A 112 -15.08 -17.24 11.63
N MET A 113 -15.13 -17.37 10.31
CA MET A 113 -16.26 -16.89 9.53
C MET A 113 -17.52 -17.68 9.82
N ASP A 114 -18.61 -16.96 10.02
CA ASP A 114 -19.92 -17.60 10.12
C ASP A 114 -20.32 -18.23 8.78
N ARG A 115 -20.68 -19.50 8.83
CA ARG A 115 -21.06 -20.26 7.62
C ARG A 115 -22.36 -19.81 6.97
N ASN A 116 -23.19 -19.05 7.68
CA ASN A 116 -24.48 -18.58 7.16
C ASN A 116 -24.38 -17.22 6.49
N ASP A 117 -23.57 -16.31 7.03
CA ASP A 117 -23.51 -14.91 6.59
C ASP A 117 -22.15 -14.46 6.03
N GLY A 118 -21.09 -15.25 6.24
CA GLY A 118 -19.75 -14.95 5.70
C GLY A 118 -19.02 -13.81 6.39
N LEU A 119 -19.44 -13.42 7.61
CA LEU A 119 -18.78 -12.41 8.43
C LEU A 119 -17.95 -13.06 9.55
N VAL A 120 -16.89 -12.37 9.96
CA VAL A 120 -16.09 -12.70 11.13
C VAL A 120 -16.67 -11.97 12.34
N TYR A 121 -16.88 -12.71 13.43
CA TYR A 121 -17.42 -12.18 14.68
C TYR A 121 -16.35 -12.14 15.75
N LEU A 122 -16.18 -10.99 16.38
CA LEU A 122 -15.23 -10.80 17.47
C LEU A 122 -15.53 -11.78 18.62
N PRO A 123 -14.52 -12.45 19.19
CA PRO A 123 -14.71 -13.37 20.29
C PRO A 123 -15.11 -12.62 21.58
N ASN A 124 -15.72 -13.33 22.52
CA ASN A 124 -16.08 -12.78 23.84
C ASN A 124 -14.87 -12.38 24.69
N TYR A 125 -13.74 -13.01 24.42
CA TYR A 125 -12.46 -12.70 25.07
C TYR A 125 -11.42 -12.47 24.00
N SER A 126 -10.50 -11.60 24.24
CA SER A 126 -9.30 -11.49 23.44
C SER A 126 -8.09 -11.90 24.26
N LEU A 127 -7.02 -12.20 23.57
CA LEU A 127 -5.70 -12.38 24.16
C LEU A 127 -5.29 -11.15 25.01
N MET A 128 -6.03 -10.04 24.98
CA MET A 128 -5.47 -8.77 25.36
C MET A 128 -6.33 -7.84 26.19
N CYS A 129 -7.63 -7.86 26.08
CA CYS A 129 -8.52 -6.96 26.82
C CYS A 129 -10.00 -7.29 26.61
N SER A 130 -10.88 -6.58 27.32
CA SER A 130 -12.31 -6.59 27.01
C SER A 130 -12.54 -6.05 25.61
N VAL A 131 -13.06 -6.88 24.72
CA VAL A 131 -13.33 -6.51 23.33
C VAL A 131 -14.61 -5.67 23.29
N SER A 132 -14.49 -4.42 22.88
CA SER A 132 -15.67 -3.62 22.53
C SER A 132 -16.30 -4.23 21.27
N GLY A 133 -17.61 -4.53 21.36
CA GLY A 133 -18.29 -5.20 20.25
C GLY A 133 -18.15 -6.71 20.22
N ALA A 134 -17.76 -7.36 21.33
CA ALA A 134 -17.75 -8.82 21.45
C ALA A 134 -19.06 -9.44 20.92
N ASN A 135 -18.97 -10.58 20.25
CA ASN A 135 -20.05 -11.24 19.50
C ASN A 135 -20.67 -10.43 18.36
N SER A 136 -19.99 -9.39 17.89
CA SER A 136 -20.43 -8.60 16.74
C SER A 136 -19.40 -8.65 15.63
N ALA A 137 -19.87 -8.52 14.38
CA ALA A 137 -19.03 -8.31 13.22
C ALA A 137 -18.64 -6.81 13.15
N TRP A 138 -17.35 -6.52 13.26
CA TRP A 138 -16.83 -5.17 13.09
C TRP A 138 -16.64 -4.88 11.61
N MET A 139 -17.29 -3.84 11.10
CA MET A 139 -17.34 -3.58 9.65
C MET A 139 -15.99 -3.23 9.04
N TRP A 140 -15.14 -2.53 9.78
CA TRP A 140 -13.80 -2.21 9.30
C TRP A 140 -12.87 -3.43 9.24
N GLY A 141 -12.89 -4.29 10.26
CA GLY A 141 -12.14 -5.54 10.29
C GLY A 141 -12.59 -6.49 9.17
N ASN A 142 -13.89 -6.76 9.12
CA ASN A 142 -14.47 -7.64 8.10
C ASN A 142 -14.18 -7.19 6.65
N ARG A 143 -14.08 -5.88 6.42
CA ARG A 143 -13.65 -5.34 5.12
C ARG A 143 -12.22 -5.77 4.76
N SER A 144 -11.32 -5.78 5.75
CA SER A 144 -9.93 -6.21 5.57
C SER A 144 -9.86 -7.71 5.28
N ASP A 145 -10.62 -8.51 6.03
CA ASP A 145 -10.71 -9.96 5.84
C ASP A 145 -11.28 -10.31 4.46
N PHE A 146 -12.34 -9.60 4.05
CA PHE A 146 -12.90 -9.76 2.71
C PHE A 146 -11.86 -9.43 1.63
N MET A 147 -11.11 -8.33 1.77
CA MET A 147 -10.07 -7.92 0.84
C MET A 147 -8.93 -8.95 0.76
N GLY A 148 -8.49 -9.46 1.90
CA GLY A 148 -7.44 -10.49 1.97
C GLY A 148 -7.86 -11.79 1.31
N LEU A 149 -9.08 -12.27 1.59
CA LEU A 149 -9.62 -13.47 0.95
C LEU A 149 -9.88 -13.26 -0.55
N LEU A 150 -10.29 -12.06 -0.97
CA LEU A 150 -10.45 -11.73 -2.38
C LEU A 150 -9.11 -11.84 -3.14
N CYS A 151 -8.00 -11.40 -2.55
CA CYS A 151 -6.67 -11.57 -3.14
C CYS A 151 -6.35 -13.04 -3.40
N LEU A 152 -6.60 -13.91 -2.42
CA LEU A 152 -6.39 -15.36 -2.59
C LEU A 152 -7.34 -15.96 -3.63
N TYR A 153 -8.58 -15.50 -3.67
CA TYR A 153 -9.56 -15.94 -4.67
C TYR A 153 -9.13 -15.55 -6.09
N MET A 154 -8.63 -14.33 -6.27
CA MET A 154 -8.12 -13.88 -7.58
C MET A 154 -6.93 -14.72 -8.06
N GLU A 155 -6.11 -15.25 -7.15
CA GLU A 155 -4.96 -16.10 -7.50
C GLU A 155 -5.35 -17.54 -7.85
N LYS A 156 -6.36 -18.12 -7.18
CA LYS A 156 -6.60 -19.58 -7.23
C LYS A 156 -8.05 -19.98 -7.52
N GLU A 157 -8.97 -19.02 -7.52
CA GLU A 157 -10.41 -19.23 -7.71
C GLU A 157 -11.01 -20.33 -6.80
N ASP A 158 -10.52 -20.40 -5.54
CA ASP A 158 -10.97 -21.37 -4.55
C ASP A 158 -12.47 -21.25 -4.29
N PRO A 159 -13.27 -22.32 -4.50
CA PRO A 159 -14.72 -22.26 -4.36
C PRO A 159 -15.21 -22.04 -2.93
N GLU A 160 -14.46 -22.45 -1.91
CA GLU A 160 -14.78 -22.19 -0.51
C GLU A 160 -14.66 -20.71 -0.19
N ILE A 161 -13.56 -20.07 -0.61
CA ILE A 161 -13.37 -18.62 -0.46
C ILE A 161 -14.48 -17.88 -1.19
N LYS A 162 -14.78 -18.26 -2.44
CA LYS A 162 -15.87 -17.67 -3.21
C LYS A 162 -17.20 -17.70 -2.47
N LEU A 163 -17.54 -18.84 -1.88
CA LEU A 163 -18.79 -19.01 -1.14
C LEU A 163 -18.88 -18.04 0.06
N HIS A 164 -17.76 -17.85 0.80
CA HIS A 164 -17.71 -16.90 1.91
C HIS A 164 -17.86 -15.45 1.45
N LEU A 165 -17.16 -15.05 0.38
CA LEU A 165 -17.26 -13.72 -0.21
C LEU A 165 -18.69 -13.43 -0.71
N GLU A 166 -19.34 -14.38 -1.38
CA GLU A 166 -20.74 -14.24 -1.83
C GLU A 166 -21.71 -14.05 -0.66
N LYS A 167 -21.52 -14.82 0.42
CA LYS A 167 -22.34 -14.68 1.64
C LYS A 167 -22.14 -13.33 2.30
N ALA A 168 -20.90 -12.87 2.45
CA ALA A 168 -20.58 -11.56 3.02
C ALA A 168 -21.24 -10.42 2.22
N VAL A 169 -21.16 -10.45 0.87
CA VAL A 169 -21.85 -9.47 0.01
C VAL A 169 -23.37 -9.52 0.23
N ASN A 170 -23.96 -10.71 0.28
CA ASN A 170 -25.40 -10.86 0.50
C ASN A 170 -25.84 -10.37 1.88
N THR A 171 -25.01 -10.56 2.89
CA THR A 171 -25.27 -10.07 4.25
C THR A 171 -25.17 -8.56 4.32
N LEU A 172 -24.11 -7.96 3.76
CA LEU A 172 -24.00 -6.51 3.65
C LEU A 172 -25.19 -5.89 2.92
N TYR A 173 -25.64 -6.52 1.83
CA TYR A 173 -26.82 -6.05 1.09
C TYR A 173 -28.11 -6.06 1.93
N LYS A 174 -28.24 -7.01 2.86
CA LYS A 174 -29.37 -7.05 3.81
C LYS A 174 -29.24 -6.02 4.93
N LEU A 175 -28.00 -5.69 5.37
CA LEU A 175 -27.72 -4.74 6.43
C LEU A 175 -27.75 -3.29 5.93
N ALA A 176 -27.47 -3.06 4.65
CA ALA A 176 -27.49 -1.74 4.06
C ALA A 176 -28.90 -1.19 3.97
N LEU A 177 -29.05 0.06 4.40
CA LEU A 177 -30.28 0.83 4.32
C LEU A 177 -30.27 1.67 3.04
N LYS A 178 -31.44 1.79 2.42
CA LYS A 178 -31.61 2.66 1.25
C LYS A 178 -31.75 4.11 1.73
N GLY A 179 -30.87 4.99 1.23
CA GLY A 179 -30.92 6.42 1.46
C GLY A 179 -31.83 7.14 0.47
N ASP A 180 -31.84 8.46 0.54
CA ASP A 180 -32.43 9.33 -0.50
C ASP A 180 -31.64 9.27 -1.81
N VAL A 181 -30.34 8.91 -1.71
CA VAL A 181 -29.49 8.41 -2.78
C VAL A 181 -28.70 7.20 -2.26
N GLY A 182 -28.52 6.19 -3.10
CA GLY A 182 -27.67 5.04 -2.81
C GLY A 182 -28.03 4.26 -1.54
N TYR A 183 -27.01 3.78 -0.87
CA TYR A 183 -27.09 2.94 0.32
C TYR A 183 -26.19 3.48 1.43
N TYR A 184 -26.51 3.11 2.69
CA TYR A 184 -25.66 3.42 3.84
C TYR A 184 -25.71 2.32 4.91
N LEU A 185 -24.69 2.25 5.76
CA LEU A 185 -24.66 1.49 6.99
C LEU A 185 -24.87 2.45 8.17
N ASN A 186 -25.41 1.94 9.28
CA ASN A 186 -25.68 2.76 10.45
C ASN A 186 -25.17 2.18 11.77
N GLN A 187 -24.33 1.15 11.69
CA GLN A 187 -23.64 0.57 12.84
C GLN A 187 -22.21 0.18 12.47
N ASN A 188 -21.27 0.38 13.41
CA ASN A 188 -19.89 -0.09 13.26
C ASN A 188 -19.78 -1.60 13.54
N TYR A 189 -20.62 -2.08 14.46
CA TYR A 189 -20.67 -3.45 14.93
C TYR A 189 -22.07 -4.01 14.76
N TYR A 190 -22.18 -5.11 14.06
CA TYR A 190 -23.43 -5.82 13.85
C TYR A 190 -23.42 -7.14 14.62
N PRO A 191 -24.32 -7.35 15.62
CA PRO A 191 -24.48 -8.66 16.25
C PRO A 191 -24.99 -9.69 15.25
N ARG A 192 -24.86 -10.98 15.60
CA ARG A 192 -25.47 -12.06 14.78
C ARG A 192 -26.95 -11.79 14.57
N ASP A 193 -27.44 -12.13 13.39
CA ASP A 193 -28.84 -11.93 13.00
C ASP A 193 -29.34 -10.47 13.12
N ALA A 194 -28.41 -9.51 13.05
CA ALA A 194 -28.76 -8.09 13.08
C ALA A 194 -29.74 -7.74 11.96
N LYS A 195 -30.71 -6.88 12.32
CA LYS A 195 -31.62 -6.30 11.34
C LYS A 195 -31.26 -4.82 11.16
N PRO A 196 -31.42 -4.28 9.94
CA PRO A 196 -31.27 -2.84 9.72
C PRO A 196 -32.19 -2.05 10.66
N ASP A 197 -31.66 -1.00 11.27
CA ASP A 197 -32.41 -0.12 12.18
C ASP A 197 -32.43 1.30 11.59
N SER A 198 -33.48 1.60 10.84
CA SER A 198 -33.64 2.90 10.16
C SER A 198 -33.80 4.10 11.10
N THR A 199 -33.92 3.87 12.41
CA THR A 199 -34.01 4.96 13.40
C THR A 199 -32.64 5.54 13.75
N LYS A 200 -31.56 4.85 13.45
CA LYS A 200 -30.19 5.30 13.68
C LYS A 200 -29.66 6.09 12.48
N PRO A 201 -28.87 7.14 12.72
CA PRO A 201 -28.24 7.89 11.64
C PRO A 201 -27.24 7.04 10.87
N ALA A 202 -26.96 7.44 9.63
CA ALA A 202 -25.90 6.83 8.83
C ALA A 202 -24.54 6.95 9.52
N ILE A 203 -23.73 5.89 9.41
CA ILE A 203 -22.33 5.94 9.78
C ILE A 203 -21.53 6.17 8.51
N VAL A 204 -20.84 7.29 8.48
CA VAL A 204 -19.93 7.61 7.37
C VAL A 204 -18.51 7.35 7.81
N GLY A 205 -17.65 7.12 6.86
CA GLY A 205 -16.24 6.90 7.08
C GLY A 205 -15.82 5.46 6.85
N GLN A 206 -14.69 5.09 7.47
CA GLN A 206 -13.99 3.84 7.16
C GLN A 206 -14.87 2.58 7.31
N ASN A 207 -15.80 2.55 8.26
CA ASN A 207 -16.65 1.37 8.48
C ASN A 207 -17.68 1.12 7.35
N MET A 208 -18.03 2.15 6.58
CA MET A 208 -18.86 2.03 5.38
C MET A 208 -18.03 2.26 4.13
N GLY A 209 -17.32 3.39 4.05
CA GLY A 209 -16.52 3.76 2.89
C GLY A 209 -15.39 2.77 2.59
N GLY A 210 -14.85 2.13 3.62
CA GLY A 210 -13.83 1.09 3.46
C GLY A 210 -14.30 -0.12 2.64
N TRP A 211 -15.59 -0.43 2.62
CA TRP A 211 -16.13 -1.53 1.82
C TRP A 211 -16.17 -1.24 0.32
N ILE A 212 -16.11 0.03 -0.10
CA ILE A 212 -16.21 0.39 -1.52
C ILE A 212 -15.12 -0.30 -2.34
N THR A 213 -13.86 -0.21 -1.89
CA THR A 213 -12.71 -0.79 -2.60
C THR A 213 -12.82 -2.30 -2.81
N PRO A 214 -13.01 -3.15 -1.79
CA PRO A 214 -13.12 -4.59 -2.00
C PRO A 214 -14.39 -5.01 -2.74
N LEU A 215 -15.52 -4.31 -2.55
CA LEU A 215 -16.76 -4.61 -3.26
C LEU A 215 -16.66 -4.32 -4.76
N ILE A 216 -16.10 -3.16 -5.14
CA ILE A 216 -15.95 -2.84 -6.56
C ILE A 216 -14.95 -3.78 -7.24
N LYS A 217 -13.87 -4.18 -6.54
CA LYS A 217 -12.92 -5.16 -7.05
C LYS A 217 -13.53 -6.55 -7.20
N TYR A 218 -14.34 -6.96 -6.24
CA TYR A 218 -15.08 -8.22 -6.34
C TYR A 218 -16.06 -8.23 -7.52
N TYR A 219 -16.73 -7.08 -7.80
CA TYR A 219 -17.55 -6.94 -9.00
C TYR A 219 -16.72 -7.06 -10.29
N GLU A 220 -15.59 -6.40 -10.37
CA GLU A 220 -14.71 -6.47 -11.55
C GLU A 220 -14.28 -7.90 -11.85
N TRP A 221 -13.98 -8.68 -10.83
CA TRP A 221 -13.51 -10.06 -10.98
C TRP A 221 -14.63 -11.07 -11.25
N THR A 222 -15.80 -10.88 -10.64
CA THR A 222 -16.88 -11.89 -10.65
C THR A 222 -18.12 -11.46 -11.43
N GLY A 223 -18.31 -10.19 -11.73
CA GLY A 223 -19.54 -9.65 -12.27
C GLY A 223 -20.70 -9.56 -11.27
N ASN A 224 -20.42 -9.67 -9.95
CA ASN A 224 -21.46 -9.69 -8.91
C ASN A 224 -22.19 -8.34 -8.80
N LYS A 225 -23.43 -8.28 -9.27
CA LYS A 225 -24.24 -7.05 -9.35
C LYS A 225 -24.54 -6.42 -7.99
N ARG A 226 -24.73 -7.24 -6.93
CA ARG A 226 -24.98 -6.70 -5.58
C ARG A 226 -23.75 -5.99 -5.03
N ALA A 227 -22.55 -6.51 -5.28
CA ALA A 227 -21.31 -5.83 -4.90
C ALA A 227 -21.18 -4.47 -5.61
N PHE A 228 -21.53 -4.42 -6.91
CA PHE A 228 -21.55 -3.16 -7.65
C PHE A 228 -22.60 -2.17 -7.11
N GLU A 229 -23.81 -2.64 -6.85
CA GLU A 229 -24.88 -1.81 -6.27
C GLU A 229 -24.50 -1.22 -4.92
N LEU A 230 -23.86 -2.02 -4.05
CA LEU A 230 -23.38 -1.55 -2.75
C LEU A 230 -22.24 -0.55 -2.90
N ALA A 231 -21.21 -0.87 -3.70
CA ALA A 231 -20.08 0.02 -3.89
C ALA A 231 -20.50 1.37 -4.47
N SER A 232 -21.34 1.35 -5.52
CA SER A 232 -21.88 2.57 -6.12
C SER A 232 -22.81 3.32 -5.17
N GLY A 233 -23.70 2.60 -4.48
CA GLY A 233 -24.64 3.20 -3.56
C GLY A 233 -23.99 3.86 -2.34
N PHE A 234 -22.93 3.25 -1.77
CA PHE A 234 -22.13 3.88 -0.71
C PHE A 234 -21.39 5.11 -1.23
N SER A 235 -20.84 5.04 -2.45
CA SER A 235 -20.17 6.17 -3.09
C SER A 235 -21.13 7.35 -3.30
N ASP A 236 -22.31 7.12 -3.87
CA ASP A 236 -23.31 8.14 -4.11
C ASP A 236 -23.78 8.81 -2.82
N PHE A 237 -24.03 8.01 -1.78
CA PHE A 237 -24.43 8.51 -0.47
C PHE A 237 -23.35 9.42 0.14
N ILE A 238 -22.08 8.98 0.15
CA ILE A 238 -20.98 9.75 0.72
C ILE A 238 -20.79 11.06 -0.06
N VAL A 239 -20.71 11.01 -1.38
CA VAL A 239 -20.49 12.20 -2.22
C VAL A 239 -21.62 13.23 -2.06
N LYS A 240 -22.86 12.77 -1.89
CA LYS A 240 -23.99 13.69 -1.67
C LYS A 240 -23.95 14.37 -0.32
N HIS A 241 -23.65 13.63 0.74
CA HIS A 241 -23.83 14.08 2.13
C HIS A 241 -22.56 14.63 2.78
N HIS A 242 -21.36 14.38 2.20
CA HIS A 242 -20.06 14.73 2.80
C HIS A 242 -19.17 15.47 1.80
N LYS A 243 -19.12 16.80 1.90
CA LYS A 243 -18.60 17.66 0.81
C LYS A 243 -17.39 18.52 1.13
N ALA A 244 -17.06 18.78 2.39
CA ALA A 244 -16.21 19.93 2.68
C ALA A 244 -14.81 19.60 3.23
N SER A 245 -14.61 18.43 3.85
CA SER A 245 -13.32 18.08 4.45
C SER A 245 -13.13 16.57 4.60
N LEU A 246 -11.89 16.13 4.88
CA LEU A 246 -11.62 14.73 5.21
C LEU A 246 -12.40 14.30 6.47
N SER A 247 -12.57 15.21 7.44
CA SER A 247 -13.34 14.93 8.66
C SER A 247 -14.81 14.62 8.37
N GLU A 248 -15.42 15.21 7.37
CA GLU A 248 -16.78 14.85 6.97
C GLU A 248 -16.83 13.46 6.33
N VAL A 249 -15.81 13.07 5.55
CA VAL A 249 -15.75 11.75 4.92
C VAL A 249 -15.56 10.63 5.96
N ASN A 250 -14.95 10.94 7.10
CA ASN A 250 -14.62 9.96 8.13
C ASN A 250 -15.20 10.26 9.53
N SER A 251 -16.19 11.12 9.64
CA SER A 251 -16.65 11.69 10.92
C SER A 251 -17.25 10.70 11.91
N ALA A 252 -17.62 9.50 11.51
CA ALA A 252 -18.32 8.53 12.35
C ALA A 252 -17.48 7.31 12.80
N SER A 253 -16.19 7.29 12.52
CA SER A 253 -15.41 6.04 12.57
C SER A 253 -14.83 5.69 13.93
N TYR A 254 -14.68 6.65 14.81
CA TYR A 254 -14.14 6.38 16.13
C TYR A 254 -15.25 6.01 17.11
N GLY A 255 -15.70 4.78 17.01
CA GLY A 255 -16.36 4.11 18.12
C GLY A 255 -15.42 4.14 19.33
N VAL A 256 -15.95 4.48 20.47
CA VAL A 256 -15.35 4.74 21.77
C VAL A 256 -14.48 3.57 22.33
N ALA A 257 -14.02 2.66 21.50
CA ALA A 257 -13.36 1.43 21.89
C ALA A 257 -11.86 1.55 22.15
N ASP A 258 -11.26 2.70 21.90
CA ASP A 258 -9.82 2.81 21.99
C ASP A 258 -9.37 3.26 23.37
N ASP A 259 -8.88 2.34 24.19
CA ASP A 259 -8.20 2.65 25.46
C ASP A 259 -6.97 3.54 25.24
N ASP A 260 -6.38 3.55 24.04
CA ASP A 260 -5.25 4.39 23.66
C ASP A 260 -5.61 5.90 23.65
N PHE A 261 -6.87 6.27 23.45
CA PHE A 261 -7.31 7.67 23.37
C PHE A 261 -7.70 8.31 24.71
N ASN A 262 -7.66 7.60 25.81
CA ASN A 262 -8.07 8.12 27.12
C ASN A 262 -9.49 8.74 27.11
N VAL A 263 -10.36 8.27 26.20
CA VAL A 263 -11.71 8.81 25.95
C VAL A 263 -12.62 8.63 27.15
N LYS A 264 -12.36 7.62 28.00
CA LYS A 264 -13.14 7.37 29.24
C LYS A 264 -13.14 8.55 30.21
N LYS A 265 -12.10 9.40 30.16
CA LYS A 265 -11.96 10.57 31.04
C LYS A 265 -12.57 11.86 30.48
N LYS A 266 -13.15 11.82 29.26
CA LYS A 266 -13.69 13.01 28.57
C LYS A 266 -15.19 13.17 28.80
N THR A 267 -15.66 14.41 28.80
CA THR A 267 -17.09 14.74 28.84
C THR A 267 -17.81 14.27 27.58
N ALA A 268 -19.13 14.17 27.59
CA ALA A 268 -19.93 13.79 26.43
C ALA A 268 -19.68 14.72 25.23
N ALA A 269 -19.57 16.04 25.45
CA ALA A 269 -19.28 17.00 24.40
C ALA A 269 -17.86 16.87 23.81
N GLU A 270 -16.87 16.54 24.65
CA GLU A 270 -15.51 16.27 24.18
C GLU A 270 -15.42 14.95 23.43
N LYS A 271 -16.19 13.93 23.84
CA LYS A 271 -16.30 12.67 23.11
C LYS A 271 -16.93 12.88 21.73
N GLU A 272 -17.99 13.68 21.64
CA GLU A 272 -18.62 14.02 20.35
C GLU A 272 -17.64 14.76 19.41
N LYS A 273 -16.80 15.65 19.94
CA LYS A 273 -15.75 16.34 19.16
C LYS A 273 -14.66 15.39 18.71
N VAL A 274 -14.24 14.44 19.55
CA VAL A 274 -13.23 13.41 19.19
C VAL A 274 -13.75 12.53 18.05
N LEU A 275 -15.05 12.21 18.06
CA LEU A 275 -15.68 11.44 16.98
C LEU A 275 -15.71 12.15 15.62
N LYS A 276 -15.48 13.47 15.59
CA LYS A 276 -15.40 14.27 14.36
C LYS A 276 -13.98 14.44 13.82
N ILE A 277 -12.97 13.89 14.47
CA ILE A 277 -11.58 13.96 13.99
C ILE A 277 -11.40 12.94 12.87
N ALA A 278 -10.98 13.40 11.70
CA ALA A 278 -10.72 12.52 10.58
C ALA A 278 -9.40 11.77 10.78
N ASN A 279 -9.47 10.45 10.81
CA ASN A 279 -8.32 9.63 10.47
C ASN A 279 -8.06 9.73 8.97
N THR A 280 -6.89 10.20 8.58
CA THR A 280 -6.56 10.45 7.18
C THR A 280 -6.51 9.17 6.36
N HIS A 281 -6.08 8.04 6.95
CA HIS A 281 -6.14 6.71 6.33
C HIS A 281 -7.57 6.34 5.95
N GLY A 282 -8.51 6.33 6.91
CA GLY A 282 -9.89 5.95 6.64
C GLY A 282 -10.58 6.83 5.60
N ALA A 283 -10.31 8.14 5.61
CA ALA A 283 -10.84 9.08 4.63
C ALA A 283 -10.27 8.82 3.23
N LEU A 284 -8.95 8.73 3.09
CA LEU A 284 -8.30 8.51 1.79
C LEU A 284 -8.60 7.13 1.20
N PHE A 285 -8.68 6.09 2.04
CA PHE A 285 -9.10 4.77 1.59
C PHE A 285 -10.51 4.80 0.98
N THR A 286 -11.44 5.52 1.62
CA THR A 286 -12.80 5.75 1.12
C THR A 286 -12.79 6.52 -0.21
N ILE A 287 -12.01 7.61 -0.30
CA ILE A 287 -11.88 8.42 -1.52
C ILE A 287 -11.29 7.57 -2.67
N GLY A 288 -10.30 6.74 -2.40
CA GLY A 288 -9.73 5.81 -3.38
C GLY A 288 -10.76 4.82 -3.93
N GLY A 289 -11.60 4.26 -3.07
CA GLY A 289 -12.72 3.42 -3.47
C GLY A 289 -13.74 4.15 -4.36
N ILE A 290 -14.12 5.37 -3.98
CA ILE A 290 -15.03 6.22 -4.78
C ILE A 290 -14.42 6.54 -6.15
N LEU A 291 -13.14 6.87 -6.22
CA LEU A 291 -12.44 7.10 -7.48
C LEU A 291 -12.46 5.86 -8.39
N ARG A 292 -12.32 4.66 -7.83
CA ARG A 292 -12.42 3.42 -8.61
C ARG A 292 -13.83 3.18 -9.13
N VAL A 293 -14.86 3.40 -8.32
CA VAL A 293 -16.26 3.35 -8.78
C VAL A 293 -16.49 4.37 -9.90
N ALA A 294 -16.01 5.60 -9.72
CA ALA A 294 -16.16 6.67 -10.71
C ALA A 294 -15.43 6.36 -12.02
N GLU A 295 -14.28 5.71 -11.98
CA GLU A 295 -13.56 5.22 -13.17
C GLU A 295 -14.41 4.23 -13.97
N ILE A 296 -15.00 3.23 -13.29
CA ILE A 296 -15.81 2.18 -13.94
C ILE A 296 -17.13 2.73 -14.47
N THR A 297 -17.75 3.67 -13.74
CA THR A 297 -19.04 4.26 -14.11
C THR A 297 -18.89 5.51 -14.99
N HIS A 298 -17.66 5.94 -15.28
CA HIS A 298 -17.36 7.21 -15.99
C HIS A 298 -18.01 8.43 -15.34
N ASN A 299 -18.12 8.45 -14.00
CA ASN A 299 -18.75 9.52 -13.24
C ASN A 299 -17.81 10.70 -12.99
N SER A 300 -17.82 11.68 -13.90
CA SER A 300 -16.94 12.86 -13.81
C SER A 300 -17.17 13.72 -12.57
N ASP A 301 -18.36 13.72 -11.99
CA ASP A 301 -18.66 14.55 -10.81
C ASP A 301 -18.07 13.95 -9.54
N GLN A 302 -18.11 12.61 -9.38
CA GLN A 302 -17.40 11.92 -8.31
C GLN A 302 -15.87 12.10 -8.43
N ILE A 303 -15.33 12.06 -9.65
CA ILE A 303 -13.89 12.32 -9.89
C ILE A 303 -13.52 13.75 -9.48
N LYS A 304 -14.32 14.77 -9.86
CA LYS A 304 -14.08 16.17 -9.46
C LYS A 304 -14.19 16.38 -7.97
N TRP A 305 -15.19 15.75 -7.33
CA TRP A 305 -15.36 15.78 -5.87
C TRP A 305 -14.12 15.21 -5.16
N ALA A 306 -13.70 14.01 -5.54
CA ALA A 306 -12.51 13.37 -4.97
C ALA A 306 -11.24 14.18 -5.22
N LYS A 307 -11.08 14.75 -6.43
CA LYS A 307 -9.96 15.64 -6.78
C LYS A 307 -9.88 16.85 -5.86
N GLY A 308 -11.03 17.50 -5.58
CA GLY A 308 -11.05 18.65 -4.67
C GLY A 308 -10.55 18.32 -3.27
N LEU A 309 -10.95 17.17 -2.72
CA LEU A 309 -10.46 16.71 -1.41
C LEU A 309 -8.98 16.30 -1.45
N LEU A 310 -8.52 15.71 -2.55
CA LEU A 310 -7.13 15.32 -2.69
C LEU A 310 -6.21 16.54 -2.86
N ASP A 311 -6.62 17.54 -3.64
CA ASP A 311 -5.90 18.82 -3.77
C ASP A 311 -5.76 19.50 -2.41
N TYR A 312 -6.85 19.54 -1.63
CA TYR A 312 -6.82 20.05 -0.26
C TYR A 312 -5.81 19.27 0.62
N THR A 313 -5.84 17.94 0.55
CA THR A 313 -4.93 17.08 1.31
C THR A 313 -3.47 17.35 0.94
N ILE A 314 -3.15 17.41 -0.34
CA ILE A 314 -1.80 17.67 -0.85
C ILE A 314 -1.32 19.06 -0.45
N GLN A 315 -2.20 20.06 -0.50
CA GLN A 315 -1.85 21.45 -0.24
C GLN A 315 -1.72 21.77 1.27
N HIS A 316 -2.52 21.13 2.13
CA HIS A 316 -2.66 21.55 3.52
C HIS A 316 -2.18 20.52 4.56
N LEU A 317 -2.12 19.24 4.21
CA LEU A 317 -1.78 18.17 5.15
C LEU A 317 -0.48 17.45 4.78
N ALA A 318 -0.29 17.12 3.50
CA ALA A 318 0.90 16.40 3.06
C ALA A 318 2.07 17.34 2.84
N THR A 319 3.28 16.90 3.26
CA THR A 319 4.52 17.56 2.88
C THR A 319 4.88 17.29 1.42
N SER A 320 5.80 18.08 0.87
CA SER A 320 6.28 17.89 -0.51
C SER A 320 6.89 16.50 -0.76
N PHE A 321 7.35 15.82 0.29
CA PHE A 321 8.00 14.50 0.25
C PHE A 321 7.11 13.34 0.71
N GLY A 322 5.83 13.59 1.13
CA GLY A 322 4.83 12.57 1.39
C GLY A 322 4.55 12.26 2.86
N TRP A 323 5.23 12.89 3.84
CA TRP A 323 4.80 12.81 5.23
C TRP A 323 3.47 13.55 5.39
N MET A 324 2.54 12.98 6.15
CA MET A 324 1.29 13.64 6.51
C MET A 324 0.83 13.16 7.90
N PRO A 325 0.06 13.98 8.64
CA PRO A 325 -0.43 13.59 9.96
C PRO A 325 -1.45 12.46 9.88
N GLU A 326 -1.49 11.61 10.90
CA GLU A 326 -2.46 10.55 11.08
C GLU A 326 -3.91 11.09 11.11
N HIS A 327 -4.09 12.31 11.61
CA HIS A 327 -5.40 12.96 11.72
C HIS A 327 -5.37 14.38 11.15
N GLU A 328 -6.45 14.81 10.51
CA GLU A 328 -6.60 16.17 9.98
C GLU A 328 -6.56 17.22 11.10
N ASP A 329 -7.24 16.96 12.21
CA ASP A 329 -7.21 17.80 13.40
C ASP A 329 -7.20 16.94 14.67
N ASP A 330 -6.03 16.85 15.29
CA ASP A 330 -5.82 16.04 16.49
C ASP A 330 -5.70 16.85 17.79
N ARG A 331 -6.07 18.14 17.77
CA ARG A 331 -6.01 19.03 18.96
C ARG A 331 -6.70 18.46 20.19
N LEU A 332 -7.65 17.54 20.00
CA LEU A 332 -8.35 16.88 21.10
C LEU A 332 -7.62 15.60 21.57
N LEU A 333 -6.68 15.10 20.80
CA LEU A 333 -5.90 13.89 21.13
C LEU A 333 -4.61 14.21 21.86
N GLY A 334 -4.14 15.48 21.77
CA GLY A 334 -2.92 15.94 22.41
C GLY A 334 -2.38 17.23 21.79
N PRO A 335 -1.23 17.71 22.26
CA PRO A 335 -0.54 18.82 21.65
C PRO A 335 -0.17 18.53 20.20
N LYS A 336 -0.16 19.55 19.33
CA LYS A 336 0.15 19.37 17.89
C LYS A 336 1.56 18.82 17.62
N GLU A 337 2.50 19.06 18.50
CA GLU A 337 3.86 18.50 18.45
C GLU A 337 3.87 16.97 18.57
N THR A 338 2.80 16.36 19.08
CA THR A 338 2.67 14.90 19.19
C THR A 338 2.14 14.24 17.92
N GLN A 339 1.77 15.03 16.91
CA GLN A 339 1.34 14.48 15.62
C GLN A 339 2.38 13.53 15.05
N SER A 340 1.90 12.47 14.44
CA SER A 340 2.71 11.43 13.83
C SER A 340 2.16 11.05 12.47
N SER A 341 3.00 10.46 11.64
CA SER A 341 2.57 9.89 10.35
C SER A 341 2.12 8.46 10.52
N GLU A 342 1.09 8.10 9.79
CA GLU A 342 0.68 6.72 9.58
C GLU A 342 1.03 6.30 8.16
N GLY A 343 1.79 5.20 7.99
CA GLY A 343 2.17 4.69 6.67
C GLY A 343 0.95 4.34 5.81
N CYS A 344 -0.14 3.91 6.44
CA CYS A 344 -1.40 3.64 5.75
C CYS A 344 -1.95 4.88 5.03
N SER A 345 -1.89 6.06 5.67
CA SER A 345 -2.37 7.32 5.05
C SER A 345 -1.59 7.67 3.79
N LEU A 346 -0.26 7.50 3.81
CA LEU A 346 0.59 7.69 2.63
C LEU A 346 0.23 6.70 1.52
N ALA A 347 0.02 5.43 1.87
CA ALA A 347 -0.37 4.39 0.92
C ALA A 347 -1.65 4.76 0.18
N ASP A 348 -2.65 5.25 0.91
CA ASP A 348 -3.93 5.64 0.33
C ASP A 348 -3.85 6.94 -0.47
N LEU A 349 -3.01 7.90 -0.04
CA LEU A 349 -2.74 9.11 -0.81
C LEU A 349 -2.12 8.78 -2.17
N ILE A 350 -1.16 7.85 -2.21
CA ILE A 350 -0.56 7.36 -3.45
C ILE A 350 -1.63 6.70 -4.32
N ASN A 351 -2.48 5.86 -3.75
CA ASN A 351 -3.58 5.20 -4.47
C ASN A 351 -4.55 6.21 -5.09
N CYS A 352 -4.99 7.22 -4.34
CA CYS A 352 -5.84 8.29 -4.85
C CYS A 352 -5.17 9.05 -6.02
N CYS A 353 -3.87 9.35 -5.91
CA CYS A 353 -3.11 9.99 -6.99
C CYS A 353 -3.06 9.11 -8.25
N ILE A 354 -2.87 7.79 -8.10
CA ILE A 354 -2.89 6.83 -9.22
C ILE A 354 -4.24 6.88 -9.93
N TYR A 355 -5.36 6.79 -9.19
CA TYR A 355 -6.68 6.82 -9.81
C TYR A 355 -6.98 8.17 -10.49
N LEU A 356 -6.60 9.30 -9.91
CA LEU A 356 -6.75 10.59 -10.60
C LEU A 356 -5.92 10.66 -11.88
N ALA A 357 -4.68 10.18 -11.83
CA ALA A 357 -3.82 10.15 -13.02
C ALA A 357 -4.42 9.30 -14.16
N ARG A 358 -5.04 8.17 -13.82
CA ARG A 358 -5.76 7.30 -14.78
C ARG A 358 -7.04 7.94 -15.32
N ASN A 359 -7.67 8.80 -14.53
CA ASN A 359 -8.94 9.46 -14.86
C ASN A 359 -8.77 10.86 -15.48
N GLY A 360 -7.71 11.08 -16.24
CA GLY A 360 -7.51 12.27 -17.07
C GLY A 360 -6.73 13.41 -16.41
N TYR A 361 -6.09 13.16 -15.26
CA TYR A 361 -5.21 14.12 -14.57
C TYR A 361 -3.78 13.60 -14.47
N PRO A 362 -3.06 13.41 -15.60
CA PRO A 362 -1.75 12.75 -15.61
C PRO A 362 -0.66 13.47 -14.81
N GLU A 363 -0.87 14.73 -14.42
CA GLU A 363 0.02 15.47 -13.54
C GLU A 363 0.20 14.79 -12.18
N TYR A 364 -0.78 14.00 -11.69
CA TYR A 364 -0.68 13.27 -10.41
C TYR A 364 0.35 12.15 -10.43
N TRP A 365 0.80 11.67 -11.60
CA TRP A 365 1.94 10.76 -11.67
C TRP A 365 3.21 11.34 -11.04
N ASN A 366 3.38 12.68 -11.11
CA ASN A 366 4.49 13.35 -10.43
C ASN A 366 4.40 13.21 -8.90
N GLN A 367 3.21 13.25 -8.33
CA GLN A 367 3.00 13.02 -6.89
C GLN A 367 3.28 11.56 -6.52
N VAL A 368 2.75 10.61 -7.31
CA VAL A 368 3.03 9.18 -7.12
C VAL A 368 4.53 8.92 -7.08
N GLU A 369 5.29 9.41 -8.08
CA GLU A 369 6.74 9.21 -8.14
C GLU A 369 7.48 9.88 -6.97
N ARG A 370 7.12 11.12 -6.61
CA ARG A 370 7.73 11.84 -5.47
C ARG A 370 7.49 11.12 -4.16
N TYR A 371 6.26 10.74 -3.87
CA TYR A 371 5.93 10.07 -2.61
C TYR A 371 6.56 8.69 -2.52
N THR A 372 6.62 7.96 -3.64
CA THR A 372 7.28 6.64 -3.72
C THR A 372 8.78 6.76 -3.49
N ARG A 373 9.46 7.69 -4.18
CA ARG A 373 10.92 7.87 -4.06
C ARG A 373 11.36 8.41 -2.71
N ASN A 374 10.45 9.03 -1.99
CA ASN A 374 10.78 9.73 -0.74
C ASN A 374 10.16 9.02 0.46
N TYR A 375 8.99 9.42 0.93
CA TYR A 375 8.54 8.94 2.23
C TYR A 375 8.18 7.45 2.22
N LEU A 376 7.62 6.89 1.14
CA LEU A 376 7.36 5.44 1.06
C LEU A 376 8.66 4.64 1.11
N GLU A 377 9.69 5.07 0.39
CA GLU A 377 11.00 4.40 0.36
C GLU A 377 11.76 4.51 1.69
N GLU A 378 11.76 5.69 2.32
CA GLU A 378 12.44 5.94 3.59
C GLU A 378 11.68 5.40 4.80
N ALA A 379 10.35 5.37 4.72
CA ALA A 379 9.50 4.85 5.78
C ALA A 379 9.59 3.33 5.96
N GLN A 380 10.24 2.61 5.03
CA GLN A 380 10.49 1.18 5.21
C GLN A 380 11.68 0.93 6.12
N TRP A 381 11.48 0.13 7.14
CA TRP A 381 12.49 -0.19 8.15
C TRP A 381 13.54 -1.17 7.62
N LYS A 382 14.57 -0.64 6.95
CA LYS A 382 15.64 -1.41 6.29
C LYS A 382 16.79 -1.73 7.24
N ASN A 383 17.08 -0.83 8.17
CA ASN A 383 18.16 -0.97 9.14
C ASN A 383 17.60 -0.98 10.57
N THR A 384 17.62 -2.13 11.21
CA THR A 384 17.17 -2.34 12.59
C THR A 384 18.33 -2.46 13.59
N SER A 385 19.59 -2.20 13.18
CA SER A 385 20.79 -2.37 14.01
C SER A 385 20.86 -1.43 15.21
N TRP A 386 20.11 -0.33 15.17
CA TRP A 386 20.02 0.64 16.26
C TRP A 386 19.08 0.17 17.40
N LEU A 387 18.27 -0.86 17.16
CA LEU A 387 17.44 -1.44 18.23
C LEU A 387 18.33 -2.09 19.29
N PRO A 388 18.00 -1.90 20.57
CA PRO A 388 18.71 -2.60 21.62
C PRO A 388 18.56 -4.12 21.46
N ALA A 389 19.62 -4.85 21.82
CA ALA A 389 19.56 -6.31 21.85
C ALA A 389 18.44 -6.77 22.79
N SER A 390 17.65 -7.74 22.33
CA SER A 390 16.60 -8.33 23.17
C SER A 390 17.19 -8.90 24.45
N LEU A 391 16.67 -8.48 25.60
CA LEU A 391 17.00 -9.12 26.87
C LEU A 391 16.42 -10.54 26.87
N LYS A 392 17.01 -11.44 27.65
CA LYS A 392 16.46 -12.77 27.91
C LYS A 392 15.21 -12.63 28.80
N ARG A 393 14.10 -12.34 28.18
CA ARG A 393 12.78 -12.28 28.79
C ARG A 393 11.90 -13.32 28.12
N GLU A 394 11.12 -14.03 28.90
CA GLU A 394 10.21 -15.04 28.37
C GLU A 394 9.01 -14.38 27.72
N ASP A 395 8.54 -14.97 26.62
CA ASP A 395 7.32 -14.57 25.95
C ASP A 395 6.10 -14.92 26.79
N ASN A 396 5.01 -14.21 26.57
CA ASN A 396 3.70 -14.52 27.12
C ASN A 396 2.63 -14.43 26.02
N VAL A 397 1.37 -14.65 26.36
CA VAL A 397 0.27 -14.65 25.38
C VAL A 397 0.01 -13.29 24.72
N HIS A 398 0.56 -12.21 25.27
CA HIS A 398 0.33 -10.84 24.78
C HIS A 398 1.50 -10.30 23.98
N GLU A 399 2.71 -10.76 24.24
CA GLU A 399 3.92 -10.15 23.72
C GLU A 399 5.09 -11.13 23.59
N THR A 400 5.95 -10.86 22.61
CA THR A 400 7.21 -11.57 22.40
C THR A 400 8.39 -10.59 22.38
N TYR A 401 9.54 -11.05 22.88
CA TYR A 401 10.78 -10.29 22.97
C TYR A 401 11.91 -10.89 22.13
N HIS A 402 11.63 -11.99 21.42
CA HIS A 402 12.66 -12.73 20.71
C HIS A 402 12.88 -12.23 19.29
N ASN A 403 14.16 -11.98 18.96
CA ASN A 403 14.61 -11.64 17.60
C ASN A 403 13.90 -10.45 16.96
N ILE A 404 13.46 -9.47 17.74
CA ILE A 404 12.62 -8.37 17.28
C ILE A 404 13.26 -7.63 16.12
N ALA A 405 14.56 -7.28 16.21
CA ALA A 405 15.26 -6.57 15.15
C ALA A 405 15.22 -7.29 13.78
N GLN A 406 15.28 -8.62 13.78
CA GLN A 406 15.16 -9.41 12.54
C GLN A 406 13.72 -9.52 12.06
N ARG A 407 12.78 -9.73 13.01
CA ARG A 407 11.36 -9.93 12.73
C ARG A 407 10.70 -8.69 12.12
N VAL A 408 11.07 -7.49 12.58
CA VAL A 408 10.45 -6.23 12.14
C VAL A 408 11.14 -5.59 10.95
N LYS A 409 12.26 -6.14 10.47
CA LYS A 409 12.95 -5.61 9.30
C LYS A 409 12.05 -5.73 8.07
N GLY A 410 11.78 -4.59 7.43
CA GLY A 410 10.88 -4.47 6.29
C GLY A 410 9.50 -3.93 6.65
N SER A 411 9.20 -3.69 7.94
CA SER A 411 8.03 -2.93 8.38
C SER A 411 8.07 -1.51 7.84
N TYR A 412 6.95 -0.81 7.97
CA TYR A 412 6.85 0.59 7.59
C TYR A 412 6.52 1.46 8.80
N VAL A 413 6.83 2.75 8.69
CA VAL A 413 6.55 3.72 9.73
C VAL A 413 5.07 3.74 10.08
N GLY A 414 4.79 3.64 11.37
CA GLY A 414 3.51 3.97 11.97
C GLY A 414 3.80 4.82 13.21
N TRP A 415 3.30 6.04 13.26
CA TRP A 415 3.60 7.07 14.25
C TRP A 415 5.02 7.69 14.15
N GLY A 416 5.54 7.84 12.92
CA GLY A 416 6.86 8.44 12.67
C GLY A 416 6.85 9.96 12.54
N ASP A 417 8.06 10.55 12.66
CA ASP A 417 8.31 11.97 12.40
C ASP A 417 8.61 12.25 10.92
N PRO A 418 8.56 13.51 10.48
CA PRO A 418 8.90 13.88 9.12
C PRO A 418 10.34 13.54 8.71
N ASN A 419 11.26 13.52 9.67
CA ASN A 419 12.70 13.36 9.49
C ASN A 419 13.29 12.16 10.25
N ASP A 420 12.49 11.44 11.01
CA ASP A 420 12.93 10.31 11.81
C ASP A 420 11.90 9.18 11.76
N PHE A 421 12.35 7.94 11.66
CA PHE A 421 11.48 6.78 11.75
C PHE A 421 10.77 6.69 13.10
N VAL A 422 11.45 7.19 14.14
CA VAL A 422 10.98 7.16 15.53
C VAL A 422 10.42 8.51 15.93
N ASN A 423 9.26 8.54 16.56
CA ASN A 423 8.70 9.72 17.17
C ASN A 423 8.57 9.56 18.70
N PRO A 424 9.52 10.08 19.49
CA PRO A 424 9.49 9.96 20.95
C PRO A 424 8.40 10.81 21.61
N THR A 425 7.78 11.72 20.86
CA THR A 425 6.70 12.60 21.32
C THR A 425 5.33 12.17 20.81
N ALA A 426 5.27 11.15 19.94
CA ALA A 426 4.01 10.61 19.45
C ALA A 426 3.06 10.19 20.59
N ARG A 427 1.79 10.15 20.30
CA ARG A 427 0.78 9.63 21.23
C ARG A 427 1.13 8.24 21.74
N VAL A 428 1.56 7.34 20.84
CA VAL A 428 2.16 6.05 21.19
C VAL A 428 3.67 6.17 20.97
N LYS A 429 4.38 6.43 22.06
CA LYS A 429 5.82 6.76 22.02
C LYS A 429 6.65 5.54 21.64
N ASN A 430 7.64 5.76 20.79
CA ASN A 430 8.64 4.76 20.44
C ASN A 430 8.00 3.42 20.01
N ALA A 431 7.03 3.50 19.12
CA ALA A 431 6.31 2.35 18.63
C ALA A 431 5.98 2.47 17.14
N VAL A 432 5.60 1.35 16.53
CA VAL A 432 5.09 1.25 15.17
C VAL A 432 3.75 0.53 15.19
N GLN A 433 2.77 1.07 14.48
CA GLN A 433 1.56 0.33 14.09
C GLN A 433 1.92 -0.63 12.95
N ASN A 434 1.82 -1.91 13.21
CA ASN A 434 2.24 -2.91 12.23
C ASN A 434 1.27 -3.04 11.04
N CYS A 435 0.02 -2.62 11.17
CA CYS A 435 -0.94 -2.54 10.07
C CYS A 435 -0.46 -1.68 8.88
N CYS A 436 0.50 -0.75 9.12
CA CYS A 436 1.14 0.04 8.06
C CYS A 436 2.02 -0.82 7.14
N GLY A 437 2.54 -1.94 7.63
CA GLY A 437 3.36 -2.85 6.83
C GLY A 437 2.63 -3.40 5.60
N PRO A 438 1.52 -4.14 5.77
CA PRO A 438 0.74 -4.66 4.66
C PRO A 438 0.13 -3.56 3.77
N GLN A 439 -0.29 -2.43 4.34
CA GLN A 439 -0.86 -1.32 3.56
C GLN A 439 0.18 -0.66 2.65
N CYS A 440 1.42 -0.45 3.13
CA CYS A 440 2.50 0.08 2.30
C CYS A 440 3.02 -0.95 1.28
N ALA A 441 2.96 -2.25 1.59
CA ALA A 441 3.23 -3.31 0.61
C ALA A 441 2.20 -3.26 -0.53
N TRP A 442 0.92 -3.02 -0.21
CA TRP A 442 -0.13 -2.82 -1.21
C TRP A 442 0.10 -1.54 -2.05
N ALA A 443 0.49 -0.43 -1.44
CA ALA A 443 0.87 0.77 -2.18
C ALA A 443 2.06 0.51 -3.13
N THR A 444 3.08 -0.22 -2.66
CA THR A 444 4.24 -0.62 -3.48
C THR A 444 3.79 -1.44 -4.70
N TYR A 445 2.82 -2.35 -4.52
CA TYR A 445 2.23 -3.11 -5.62
C TYR A 445 1.46 -2.21 -6.60
N LEU A 446 0.63 -1.27 -6.11
CA LEU A 446 -0.10 -0.33 -6.97
C LEU A 446 0.84 0.54 -7.79
N VAL A 447 1.91 1.05 -7.18
CA VAL A 447 2.97 1.80 -7.89
C VAL A 447 3.63 0.92 -8.94
N TRP A 448 4.06 -0.30 -8.55
CA TRP A 448 4.70 -1.26 -9.45
C TRP A 448 3.83 -1.56 -10.67
N HIS A 449 2.55 -1.84 -10.46
CA HIS A 449 1.60 -2.14 -11.52
C HIS A 449 1.50 -0.98 -12.52
N ASN A 450 1.50 0.26 -12.03
CA ASN A 450 1.30 1.46 -12.82
C ASN A 450 2.58 2.11 -13.38
N ILE A 451 3.79 1.56 -13.15
CA ILE A 451 5.02 2.06 -13.80
C ILE A 451 4.86 2.04 -15.32
N VAL A 452 4.38 0.93 -15.85
CA VAL A 452 4.08 0.76 -17.27
C VAL A 452 2.67 0.23 -17.41
N THR A 453 1.86 0.92 -18.19
CA THR A 453 0.49 0.50 -18.56
C THR A 453 0.33 0.45 -20.07
N LYS A 454 -0.72 -0.19 -20.56
CA LYS A 454 -1.04 -0.25 -21.99
C LYS A 454 -2.54 -0.14 -22.20
N ASN A 455 -2.92 0.65 -23.19
CA ASN A 455 -4.29 0.77 -23.69
C ASN A 455 -4.31 0.81 -25.23
N GLU A 456 -5.43 1.20 -25.83
CA GLU A 456 -5.58 1.32 -27.28
C GLU A 456 -4.66 2.37 -27.92
N GLN A 457 -4.26 3.40 -27.18
CA GLN A 457 -3.36 4.46 -27.67
C GLN A 457 -1.91 4.01 -27.70
N GLY A 458 -1.51 3.03 -26.88
CA GLY A 458 -0.16 2.50 -26.83
C GLY A 458 0.32 2.08 -25.44
N VAL A 459 1.62 1.96 -25.29
CA VAL A 459 2.33 1.70 -24.04
C VAL A 459 2.65 3.04 -23.36
N PHE A 460 2.33 3.14 -22.07
CA PHE A 460 2.59 4.31 -21.25
C PHE A 460 3.62 3.99 -20.18
N VAL A 461 4.72 4.71 -20.17
CA VAL A 461 5.71 4.75 -19.08
C VAL A 461 5.31 5.92 -18.18
N ASN A 462 4.57 5.63 -17.12
CA ASN A 462 3.97 6.63 -16.23
C ASN A 462 4.92 7.07 -15.11
N LEU A 463 5.83 6.19 -14.70
CA LEU A 463 6.80 6.43 -13.63
C LEU A 463 8.20 6.04 -14.12
N LEU A 464 9.19 6.86 -13.79
CA LEU A 464 10.55 6.64 -14.23
C LEU A 464 11.31 5.73 -13.23
N LEU A 465 10.77 4.55 -13.00
CA LEU A 465 11.30 3.51 -12.12
C LEU A 465 11.69 2.26 -12.92
N ASN A 466 12.64 1.49 -12.40
CA ASN A 466 13.08 0.26 -13.07
C ASN A 466 11.94 -0.76 -13.07
N LYS A 467 11.53 -1.19 -14.26
CA LYS A 467 10.56 -2.29 -14.42
C LYS A 467 10.74 -2.99 -15.76
N ARG A 468 10.65 -4.32 -15.75
CA ARG A 468 10.40 -5.13 -16.92
C ARG A 468 8.93 -5.50 -16.96
N SER A 469 8.24 -5.12 -18.03
CA SER A 469 6.82 -5.42 -18.29
C SER A 469 6.69 -6.33 -19.53
N PRO A 470 5.52 -6.87 -19.83
CA PRO A 470 5.28 -7.59 -21.09
C PRO A 470 5.47 -6.73 -22.34
N TRP A 471 5.47 -5.40 -22.20
CA TRP A 471 5.46 -4.47 -23.33
C TRP A 471 6.77 -3.74 -23.54
N CYS A 472 7.50 -3.47 -22.49
CA CYS A 472 8.81 -2.81 -22.55
C CYS A 472 9.57 -2.99 -21.25
N GLU A 473 10.87 -2.74 -21.28
CA GLU A 473 11.70 -2.55 -20.11
C GLU A 473 12.00 -1.06 -19.92
N VAL A 474 11.92 -0.60 -18.70
CA VAL A 474 12.30 0.74 -18.28
C VAL A 474 13.50 0.65 -17.34
N LEU A 475 14.58 1.37 -17.66
CA LEU A 475 15.76 1.52 -16.82
C LEU A 475 15.97 3.01 -16.50
N SER A 476 15.82 3.37 -15.24
CA SER A 476 15.96 4.74 -14.74
C SER A 476 17.29 4.93 -14.04
N TYR A 477 18.02 5.98 -14.43
CA TYR A 477 19.29 6.37 -13.81
C TYR A 477 19.12 7.45 -12.74
N GLN A 478 17.86 7.85 -12.45
CA GLN A 478 17.57 8.82 -11.40
C GLN A 478 17.82 8.22 -10.01
N PRO A 479 18.31 9.03 -9.05
CA PRO A 479 18.55 10.47 -9.12
C PRO A 479 19.96 10.85 -9.60
N TYR A 480 20.79 9.93 -10.04
CA TYR A 480 22.18 10.22 -10.40
C TYR A 480 22.28 11.04 -11.68
N THR A 481 21.60 10.62 -12.74
CA THR A 481 21.47 11.34 -14.00
C THR A 481 20.03 11.36 -14.48
N GLY A 482 19.65 12.41 -15.21
CA GLY A 482 18.36 12.50 -15.89
C GLY A 482 18.35 11.67 -17.16
N ARG A 483 18.44 10.35 -17.03
CA ARG A 483 18.41 9.41 -18.14
C ARG A 483 17.40 8.30 -17.84
N VAL A 484 16.62 7.97 -18.86
CA VAL A 484 15.72 6.81 -18.87
C VAL A 484 15.89 6.08 -20.18
N ASP A 485 16.15 4.79 -20.11
CA ASP A 485 16.22 3.90 -21.25
C ASP A 485 14.95 3.05 -21.31
N VAL A 486 14.33 2.95 -22.47
CA VAL A 486 13.15 2.11 -22.73
C VAL A 486 13.44 1.18 -23.90
N GLU A 487 13.37 -0.14 -23.67
CA GLU A 487 13.47 -1.14 -24.73
C GLU A 487 12.10 -1.76 -25.00
N MET A 488 11.62 -1.65 -26.24
CA MET A 488 10.29 -2.14 -26.63
C MET A 488 10.27 -3.64 -26.84
N TYR A 489 9.29 -4.33 -26.27
CA TYR A 489 9.06 -5.77 -26.44
C TYR A 489 7.89 -6.08 -27.38
N VAL A 490 7.13 -5.07 -27.75
CA VAL A 490 5.99 -5.15 -28.70
C VAL A 490 6.02 -3.99 -29.68
N ASN A 491 5.33 -4.15 -30.81
CA ASN A 491 5.09 -3.04 -31.73
C ASN A 491 3.96 -2.18 -31.18
N SER A 492 4.25 -0.90 -30.89
CA SER A 492 3.26 0.02 -30.31
C SER A 492 3.72 1.48 -30.44
N ASN A 493 2.81 2.42 -30.25
CA ASN A 493 3.20 3.75 -29.82
C ASN A 493 3.69 3.66 -28.38
N VAL A 494 4.60 4.55 -27.98
CA VAL A 494 5.04 4.67 -26.59
C VAL A 494 4.95 6.11 -26.11
N HIS A 495 4.37 6.28 -24.94
CA HIS A 495 4.21 7.52 -24.22
C HIS A 495 5.12 7.49 -22.99
N ILE A 496 6.08 8.42 -22.89
CA ILE A 496 7.03 8.46 -21.78
C ILE A 496 6.79 9.73 -20.99
N LEU A 497 6.40 9.63 -19.74
CA LEU A 497 6.21 10.76 -18.84
C LEU A 497 7.54 11.50 -18.65
N VAL A 498 7.49 12.83 -18.71
CA VAL A 498 8.61 13.68 -18.33
C VAL A 498 8.22 14.44 -17.06
N PRO A 499 9.06 14.41 -16.00
CA PRO A 499 8.73 15.08 -14.76
C PRO A 499 8.47 16.58 -14.92
N ASP A 500 7.57 17.12 -14.09
CA ASP A 500 7.11 18.53 -14.15
C ASP A 500 8.21 19.57 -13.91
N TRP A 501 9.31 19.20 -13.24
CA TRP A 501 10.47 20.06 -13.00
C TRP A 501 11.45 20.15 -14.17
N VAL A 502 11.26 19.31 -15.21
CA VAL A 502 12.14 19.26 -16.39
C VAL A 502 11.72 20.34 -17.39
N ILE A 503 12.68 21.12 -17.88
CA ILE A 503 12.45 22.11 -18.95
C ILE A 503 12.38 21.37 -20.28
N ARG A 504 11.25 21.46 -20.98
CA ARG A 504 11.01 20.70 -22.23
C ARG A 504 12.07 20.90 -23.31
N SER A 505 12.61 22.12 -23.45
CA SER A 505 13.66 22.43 -24.45
C SER A 505 15.01 21.78 -24.14
N GLU A 506 15.20 21.27 -22.92
CA GLU A 506 16.43 20.58 -22.50
C GLU A 506 16.34 19.05 -22.64
N VAL A 507 15.19 18.55 -23.11
CA VAL A 507 14.97 17.11 -23.29
C VAL A 507 15.53 16.67 -24.64
N SER A 508 16.38 15.65 -24.63
CA SER A 508 16.83 14.95 -25.83
C SER A 508 16.30 13.53 -25.89
N VAL A 509 15.95 13.09 -27.08
CA VAL A 509 15.43 11.75 -27.33
C VAL A 509 16.25 11.09 -28.44
N LYS A 510 16.69 9.84 -28.20
CA LYS A 510 17.30 9.01 -29.23
C LYS A 510 16.52 7.72 -29.40
N VAL A 511 16.34 7.30 -30.63
CA VAL A 511 15.79 5.98 -30.99
C VAL A 511 16.86 5.22 -31.76
N ASN A 512 17.29 4.07 -31.26
CA ASN A 512 18.36 3.26 -31.85
C ASN A 512 19.65 4.07 -32.12
N GLY A 513 19.97 4.99 -31.21
CA GLY A 513 21.14 5.87 -31.30
C GLY A 513 20.95 7.14 -32.13
N THR A 514 19.86 7.26 -32.90
CA THR A 514 19.58 8.42 -33.77
C THR A 514 18.73 9.45 -33.01
N GLU A 515 19.12 10.72 -33.07
CA GLU A 515 18.33 11.84 -32.51
C GLU A 515 16.95 11.88 -33.16
N THR A 516 15.94 12.05 -32.30
CA THR A 516 14.53 12.07 -32.71
C THR A 516 13.83 13.22 -32.02
N ALA A 517 12.93 13.89 -32.75
CA ALA A 517 12.14 14.99 -32.18
C ALA A 517 11.24 14.49 -31.03
N ALA A 518 11.21 15.23 -29.93
CA ALA A 518 10.28 15.02 -28.83
C ALA A 518 8.92 15.63 -29.21
N ASN A 519 7.96 14.77 -29.56
CA ASN A 519 6.58 15.19 -29.76
C ASN A 519 5.83 15.11 -28.45
N TRP A 520 5.19 16.20 -28.05
CA TRP A 520 4.55 16.30 -26.73
C TRP A 520 3.03 16.11 -26.83
N ASP A 521 2.51 15.32 -25.89
CA ASP A 521 1.08 15.24 -25.57
C ASP A 521 0.94 15.40 -24.06
N GLY A 522 0.47 16.57 -23.62
CA GLY A 522 0.45 16.93 -22.19
C GLY A 522 1.85 16.81 -21.55
N THR A 523 1.98 15.92 -20.58
CA THR A 523 3.22 15.62 -19.84
C THR A 523 4.05 14.51 -20.50
N TYR A 524 3.58 13.90 -21.57
CA TYR A 524 4.24 12.77 -22.21
C TYR A 524 4.99 13.17 -23.49
N ILE A 525 6.12 12.52 -23.72
CA ILE A 525 6.73 12.42 -25.04
C ILE A 525 6.09 11.23 -25.74
N VAL A 526 5.61 11.45 -26.97
CA VAL A 526 4.95 10.42 -27.78
C VAL A 526 5.84 10.02 -28.94
N LEU A 527 6.18 8.75 -29.03
CA LEU A 527 6.93 8.16 -30.14
C LEU A 527 6.05 7.13 -30.83
N LYS A 528 5.58 7.48 -32.03
CA LYS A 528 4.66 6.63 -32.82
C LYS A 528 5.40 5.47 -33.49
N ASN A 529 4.68 4.36 -33.70
CA ASN A 529 5.08 3.20 -34.50
C ASN A 529 6.44 2.61 -34.09
N LYS A 530 6.69 2.46 -32.80
CA LYS A 530 7.89 1.78 -32.32
C LYS A 530 7.76 0.28 -32.55
N ARG A 531 8.88 -0.38 -32.84
CA ARG A 531 8.94 -1.82 -33.09
C ARG A 531 9.56 -2.56 -31.92
N LYS A 532 9.24 -3.84 -31.80
CA LYS A 532 9.95 -4.74 -30.87
C LYS A 532 11.48 -4.64 -31.12
N GLY A 533 12.26 -4.45 -30.07
CA GLY A 533 13.70 -4.26 -30.10
C GLY A 533 14.16 -2.81 -30.22
N ASP A 534 13.28 -1.85 -30.47
CA ASP A 534 13.65 -0.42 -30.50
C ASP A 534 14.13 0.01 -29.11
N LYS A 535 15.28 0.70 -29.08
CA LYS A 535 15.90 1.26 -27.87
C LYS A 535 15.75 2.76 -27.87
N ILE A 536 15.03 3.26 -26.88
CA ILE A 536 14.72 4.67 -26.70
C ILE A 536 15.53 5.16 -25.50
N VAL A 537 16.22 6.29 -25.67
CA VAL A 537 16.94 6.97 -24.60
C VAL A 537 16.41 8.39 -24.46
N VAL A 538 15.86 8.71 -23.31
CA VAL A 538 15.43 10.07 -22.95
C VAL A 538 16.42 10.66 -21.96
N LYS A 539 16.93 11.86 -22.23
CA LYS A 539 17.86 12.56 -21.33
C LYS A 539 17.43 14.00 -21.08
N TYR A 540 17.74 14.48 -19.88
CA TYR A 540 17.54 15.86 -19.42
C TYR A 540 18.50 16.17 -18.27
N PRO A 541 18.84 17.46 -18.03
CA PRO A 541 19.68 17.85 -16.91
C PRO A 541 18.99 17.56 -15.56
N MET A 542 19.75 17.01 -14.60
CA MET A 542 19.29 16.92 -13.21
C MET A 542 19.42 18.26 -12.52
N ARG A 543 18.40 18.66 -11.78
CA ARG A 543 18.35 19.91 -11.03
C ARG A 543 18.42 19.63 -9.54
N ILE A 544 19.20 20.44 -8.82
CA ILE A 544 19.23 20.46 -7.35
C ILE A 544 18.40 21.67 -6.92
N THR A 545 17.41 21.44 -6.07
CA THR A 545 16.52 22.48 -5.54
C THR A 545 16.32 22.31 -4.04
N THR A 546 15.86 23.35 -3.38
CA THR A 546 15.47 23.31 -1.96
C THR A 546 13.98 23.60 -1.85
N ARG A 547 13.29 22.84 -1.00
CA ARG A 547 11.89 23.09 -0.63
C ARG A 547 11.78 23.25 0.87
N THR A 548 10.74 23.96 1.29
CA THR A 548 10.43 24.19 2.71
C THR A 548 9.00 23.77 2.97
N ASP A 549 8.82 22.86 3.93
CA ASP A 549 7.53 22.41 4.42
C ASP A 549 7.36 22.89 5.87
N THR A 550 6.25 23.56 6.18
CA THR A 550 5.92 23.98 7.54
C THR A 550 4.81 23.08 8.07
N ILE A 551 5.13 22.31 9.12
CA ILE A 551 4.20 21.38 9.75
C ILE A 551 3.72 21.98 11.05
N SER A 552 2.41 22.17 11.16
CA SER A 552 1.77 22.75 12.35
C SER A 552 2.15 21.97 13.61
N GLY A 553 2.68 22.68 14.61
CA GLY A 553 3.12 22.09 15.87
C GLY A 553 4.49 21.40 15.86
N LYS A 554 5.05 21.10 14.68
CA LYS A 554 6.38 20.44 14.57
C LYS A 554 7.49 21.37 14.07
N GLY A 555 7.16 22.42 13.33
CA GLY A 555 8.12 23.38 12.84
C GLY A 555 8.37 23.34 11.34
N VAL A 556 9.53 23.85 10.95
CA VAL A 556 9.93 24.04 9.55
C VAL A 556 10.97 23.00 9.18
N TYR A 557 10.72 22.29 8.08
CA TYR A 557 11.62 21.30 7.50
C TYR A 557 12.09 21.78 6.14
N ARG A 558 13.40 21.85 5.96
CA ARG A 558 14.02 22.22 4.69
C ARG A 558 14.61 20.98 4.04
N THR A 559 14.17 20.67 2.82
CA THR A 559 14.61 19.49 2.06
C THR A 559 15.44 19.89 0.86
N ILE A 560 16.50 19.13 0.59
CA ILE A 560 17.34 19.26 -0.61
C ILE A 560 16.93 18.15 -1.57
N TRP A 561 16.55 18.55 -2.77
CA TRP A 561 16.07 17.66 -3.82
C TRP A 561 17.06 17.53 -4.96
N LYS A 562 17.18 16.34 -5.54
CA LYS A 562 17.79 16.11 -6.84
C LYS A 562 16.74 15.46 -7.75
N GLY A 563 16.16 16.26 -8.65
CA GLY A 563 14.95 15.89 -9.37
C GLY A 563 13.79 15.60 -8.43
N ASN A 564 13.20 14.39 -8.54
CA ASN A 564 12.11 13.92 -7.67
C ASN A 564 12.57 13.26 -6.36
N THR A 565 13.88 13.24 -6.07
CA THR A 565 14.42 12.54 -4.89
C THR A 565 14.96 13.51 -3.84
N VAL A 566 14.49 13.42 -2.61
CA VAL A 566 15.06 14.10 -1.43
C VAL A 566 16.38 13.42 -1.08
N ILE A 567 17.45 14.22 -1.00
CA ILE A 567 18.80 13.74 -0.68
C ILE A 567 19.29 14.22 0.70
N GLY A 568 18.54 15.10 1.33
CA GLY A 568 18.81 15.58 2.68
C GLY A 568 17.63 16.35 3.24
N ILE A 569 17.51 16.39 4.57
CA ILE A 569 16.50 17.11 5.34
C ILE A 569 17.13 17.82 6.54
N ASP A 570 16.67 19.02 6.84
CA ASP A 570 17.07 19.83 8.00
C ASP A 570 15.82 20.34 8.72
N PRO A 571 15.68 20.13 10.05
CA PRO A 571 16.61 19.41 10.92
C PRO A 571 16.69 17.91 10.59
N ALA A 572 17.85 17.30 10.85
CA ALA A 572 18.04 15.87 10.73
C ALA A 572 17.33 15.13 11.88
N GLY A 573 16.89 13.90 11.63
CA GLY A 573 16.40 12.99 12.68
C GLY A 573 17.49 12.62 13.69
N LYS A 574 17.09 12.17 14.88
CA LYS A 574 18.01 11.94 16.00
C LYS A 574 18.23 10.46 16.33
N ILE A 575 17.24 9.59 16.07
CA ILE A 575 17.26 8.19 16.51
C ILE A 575 17.45 7.27 15.30
N ALA A 576 16.57 7.35 14.34
CA ALA A 576 16.63 6.62 13.09
C ALA A 576 16.35 7.59 11.92
N PRO A 577 17.33 8.49 11.61
CA PRO A 577 17.13 9.61 10.72
C PRO A 577 16.82 9.18 9.29
N LEU A 578 15.79 9.79 8.71
CA LEU A 578 15.38 9.64 7.32
C LEU A 578 16.15 10.58 6.39
N PHE A 579 16.17 10.30 5.10
CA PHE A 579 16.73 11.15 4.04
C PHE A 579 18.23 11.44 4.17
N GLN A 580 19.02 10.48 4.65
CA GLN A 580 20.47 10.58 4.74
C GLN A 580 21.14 10.12 3.43
N ARG A 581 20.79 10.78 2.31
CA ARG A 581 21.12 10.31 0.94
C ARG A 581 22.15 11.20 0.21
N LYS A 582 23.04 11.88 0.92
CA LYS A 582 24.06 12.78 0.33
C LYS A 582 24.96 12.08 -0.71
N ALA A 583 25.16 10.76 -0.61
CA ALA A 583 25.88 9.97 -1.60
C ALA A 583 25.25 10.04 -3.01
N MET A 584 23.95 10.35 -3.11
CA MET A 584 23.26 10.51 -4.39
C MET A 584 23.55 11.85 -5.09
N LEU A 585 24.34 12.76 -4.49
CA LEU A 585 24.78 14.00 -5.15
C LEU A 585 25.66 13.74 -6.37
N THR A 586 26.39 12.63 -6.41
CA THR A 586 27.20 12.25 -7.57
C THR A 586 26.36 12.11 -8.84
N ALA A 587 26.98 12.38 -9.99
CA ALA A 587 26.40 12.08 -11.30
C ALA A 587 26.70 10.64 -11.77
N ILE A 588 27.50 9.88 -11.02
CA ILE A 588 27.86 8.50 -11.35
C ILE A 588 26.77 7.59 -10.78
N CYS A 589 25.95 7.01 -11.66
CA CYS A 589 24.98 6.03 -11.28
C CYS A 589 25.69 4.70 -10.96
N PRO A 590 25.50 4.14 -9.74
CA PRO A 590 25.97 2.79 -9.47
C PRO A 590 25.26 1.79 -10.36
N MET A 591 25.95 0.71 -10.71
CA MET A 591 25.42 -0.35 -11.56
C MET A 591 25.46 -1.67 -10.82
N LYS A 592 24.40 -2.45 -10.92
CA LYS A 592 24.35 -3.82 -10.40
C LYS A 592 24.31 -4.86 -11.52
N GLN A 593 24.80 -6.05 -11.21
CA GLN A 593 24.69 -7.19 -12.12
C GLN A 593 23.31 -7.82 -12.02
N GLU A 594 22.69 -8.06 -13.17
CA GLU A 594 21.44 -8.78 -13.31
C GLU A 594 21.60 -9.94 -14.29
N GLN A 595 21.02 -11.08 -13.96
CA GLN A 595 21.03 -12.23 -14.88
C GLN A 595 20.12 -11.93 -16.08
N VAL A 596 20.67 -12.07 -17.28
CA VAL A 596 19.89 -12.04 -18.51
C VAL A 596 19.23 -13.40 -18.67
N LEU A 597 17.91 -13.42 -18.72
CA LEU A 597 17.17 -14.61 -19.03
C LEU A 597 17.17 -14.78 -20.55
N GLU A 598 17.57 -15.96 -21.05
CA GLU A 598 17.57 -16.24 -22.48
C GLU A 598 16.15 -16.16 -23.04
N GLU A 599 16.04 -15.72 -24.32
CA GLU A 599 14.78 -15.75 -25.06
C GLU A 599 14.23 -17.17 -25.07
N GLY A 600 13.07 -17.40 -24.42
CA GLY A 600 12.47 -18.72 -24.27
C GLY A 600 12.57 -19.35 -22.88
N ALA A 601 13.50 -18.93 -22.01
CA ALA A 601 13.29 -19.10 -20.59
C ALA A 601 12.10 -18.20 -20.24
N ARG A 602 10.91 -18.79 -20.08
CA ARG A 602 9.83 -18.10 -19.39
C ARG A 602 10.42 -17.69 -18.05
N VAL A 603 10.82 -16.40 -17.95
CA VAL A 603 10.66 -15.76 -16.68
C VAL A 603 9.26 -16.21 -16.29
N GLN A 604 9.08 -16.88 -15.18
CA GLN A 604 7.82 -16.75 -14.51
C GLN A 604 7.73 -15.25 -14.24
N ILE A 605 7.21 -14.50 -15.22
CA ILE A 605 6.51 -13.26 -14.93
C ILE A 605 5.53 -13.76 -13.90
N PRO A 606 5.65 -13.34 -12.64
CA PRO A 606 4.73 -13.79 -11.61
C PRO A 606 3.39 -13.55 -12.22
N MET A 607 2.59 -14.57 -12.27
CA MET A 607 1.25 -14.66 -12.79
C MET A 607 0.77 -13.38 -13.47
N GLU A 608 0.04 -13.45 -14.58
CA GLU A 608 -0.55 -12.27 -15.24
C GLU A 608 -0.85 -11.22 -14.18
N GLU A 609 -0.17 -10.06 -14.25
CA GLU A 609 -0.28 -9.04 -13.22
C GLU A 609 -1.76 -8.81 -12.95
N ILE A 610 -2.24 -9.26 -11.81
CA ILE A 610 -3.65 -9.07 -11.44
C ILE A 610 -3.81 -7.58 -11.20
N ASP A 611 -4.54 -6.91 -12.07
CA ASP A 611 -4.86 -5.49 -11.90
C ASP A 611 -5.77 -5.35 -10.67
N TRP A 612 -5.30 -4.63 -9.68
CA TRP A 612 -6.07 -4.31 -8.48
C TRP A 612 -6.85 -3.02 -8.67
#